data_f769f60583c3c08f5cdbde22db5d9d29
#
_entry.id   f769f60583c3c08f5cdbde22db5d9d29
#
_cell.length_a   1.000
_cell.length_b   1.000
_cell.length_c   1.000
_cell.angle_alpha   90.00
_cell.angle_beta   90.00
_cell.angle_gamma   90.00
#
_symmetry.space_group_name_H-M   'P 1'
#
loop_
_entity.id
_entity.type
_entity.pdbx_description
1 polymer ?
#
loop_
_entity_poly.entity_id
_entity_poly.type
_entity_poly.pdbx_seq_one_letter_code
_entity_poly.pdbx_strand_id
1 'polypeptide(L)'
;SYVNNQKNNVLNDKPILGVYHVSNQGSSDMYCKGSLMLHTLRNLIDNDELWFSIIKGISNNFKYQIVDGQDIIDYINLVSDKDFSIFFKQYLEFKDIPEFQYSIVKDGMNKTLVYRWEAIDKFDMPLLINIGQEDFWIYPSNSFSELDLGAFDINDFNIRTDLFYINTKKL
;
A
#
# COMPACT_ATOMS: atom_id res chain seq x y z
N SER A 1 -3.82 16.32 7.85
CA SER A 1 -3.78 16.11 6.39
C SER A 1 -5.05 15.40 5.93
N TYR A 2 -5.37 15.47 4.64
CA TYR A 2 -6.51 14.76 4.03
C TYR A 2 -6.45 13.25 4.30
N VAL A 3 -5.26 12.66 4.18
CA VAL A 3 -5.02 11.22 4.42
C VAL A 3 -5.43 10.81 5.83
N ASN A 4 -5.04 11.59 6.85
CA ASN A 4 -5.39 11.26 8.24
C ASN A 4 -6.91 11.33 8.48
N ASN A 5 -7.61 12.27 7.86
CA ASN A 5 -9.06 12.34 7.95
C ASN A 5 -9.73 11.12 7.30
N GLN A 6 -9.23 10.66 6.16
CA GLN A 6 -9.78 9.47 5.49
C GLN A 6 -9.53 8.20 6.32
N LYS A 7 -8.33 8.04 6.91
CA LYS A 7 -8.01 6.91 7.81
C LYS A 7 -9.01 6.78 8.96
N ASN A 8 -9.43 7.88 9.55
CA ASN A 8 -10.37 7.90 10.68
C ASN A 8 -11.80 7.50 10.26
N ASN A 9 -12.13 7.54 8.98
CA ASN A 9 -13.46 7.20 8.46
C ASN A 9 -13.56 5.76 7.92
N VAL A 10 -12.46 5.01 7.93
CA VAL A 10 -12.45 3.61 7.50
C VAL A 10 -12.81 2.70 8.66
N LEU A 11 -13.77 1.81 8.45
CA LEU A 11 -14.26 0.87 9.46
C LEU A 11 -13.52 -0.46 9.44
N ASN A 12 -13.04 -0.90 8.27
CA ASN A 12 -12.45 -2.22 8.04
C ASN A 12 -13.33 -3.36 8.59
N ASP A 13 -14.65 -3.22 8.46
CA ASP A 13 -15.63 -4.19 8.96
C ASP A 13 -15.77 -5.41 8.04
N LYS A 14 -15.62 -5.20 6.74
CA LYS A 14 -15.70 -6.21 5.69
C LYS A 14 -14.90 -5.78 4.45
N PRO A 15 -14.62 -6.72 3.50
CA PRO A 15 -13.98 -6.38 2.22
C PRO A 15 -14.73 -5.31 1.44
N ILE A 16 -14.01 -4.54 0.63
CA ILE A 16 -14.60 -3.58 -0.32
C ILE A 16 -15.39 -4.32 -1.40
N LEU A 17 -14.78 -5.38 -1.96
CA LEU A 17 -15.48 -6.23 -2.92
C LEU A 17 -16.54 -7.06 -2.21
N GLY A 18 -17.78 -6.90 -2.65
CA GLY A 18 -18.89 -7.76 -2.24
C GLY A 18 -18.90 -9.08 -3.02
N VAL A 19 -19.86 -9.94 -2.69
CA VAL A 19 -20.08 -11.18 -3.42
C VAL A 19 -20.72 -10.84 -4.77
N TYR A 20 -20.14 -11.36 -5.87
CA TYR A 20 -20.70 -11.19 -7.21
C TYR A 20 -22.10 -11.81 -7.31
N HIS A 21 -22.94 -11.24 -8.16
CA HIS A 21 -24.31 -11.69 -8.43
C HIS A 21 -25.28 -11.62 -7.24
N VAL A 22 -24.92 -10.96 -6.17
CA VAL A 22 -25.81 -10.71 -5.04
C VAL A 22 -26.09 -9.22 -4.96
N SER A 23 -27.38 -8.85 -4.88
CA SER A 23 -27.79 -7.47 -4.64
C SER A 23 -27.51 -7.10 -3.19
N ASN A 24 -26.24 -6.94 -2.84
CA ASN A 24 -25.80 -6.53 -1.52
C ASN A 24 -24.83 -5.37 -1.65
N GLN A 25 -25.18 -4.25 -1.05
CA GLN A 25 -24.27 -3.10 -0.99
C GLN A 25 -23.03 -3.48 -0.18
N GLY A 26 -21.85 -3.27 -0.75
CA GLY A 26 -20.57 -3.47 -0.10
C GLY A 26 -20.39 -2.59 1.14
N SER A 27 -19.18 -2.58 1.69
CA SER A 27 -18.82 -1.67 2.76
C SER A 27 -18.82 -0.21 2.28
N SER A 28 -19.22 0.73 3.14
CA SER A 28 -19.02 2.16 2.89
C SER A 28 -17.53 2.54 2.77
N ASP A 29 -16.64 1.66 3.19
CA ASP A 29 -15.19 1.78 3.04
C ASP A 29 -14.75 1.85 1.57
N MET A 30 -15.59 1.47 0.60
CA MET A 30 -15.30 1.62 -0.82
C MET A 30 -14.86 3.05 -1.18
N TYR A 31 -15.35 4.07 -0.48
CA TYR A 31 -14.94 5.46 -0.69
C TYR A 31 -13.63 5.79 0.03
N CYS A 32 -13.59 5.65 1.35
CA CYS A 32 -12.45 6.08 2.16
C CYS A 32 -11.25 5.14 2.01
N LYS A 33 -11.44 3.83 2.16
CA LYS A 33 -10.39 2.83 1.96
C LYS A 33 -9.95 2.76 0.50
N GLY A 34 -10.91 2.86 -0.45
CA GLY A 34 -10.59 2.91 -1.88
C GLY A 34 -9.72 4.12 -2.24
N SER A 35 -10.04 5.31 -1.72
CA SER A 35 -9.21 6.50 -1.95
C SER A 35 -7.81 6.39 -1.36
N LEU A 36 -7.67 5.79 -0.18
CA LEU A 36 -6.37 5.53 0.47
C LEU A 36 -5.56 4.47 -0.26
N MET A 37 -6.21 3.43 -0.78
CA MET A 37 -5.58 2.43 -1.65
C MET A 37 -5.01 3.10 -2.92
N LEU A 38 -5.81 3.92 -3.61
CA LEU A 38 -5.36 4.64 -4.81
C LEU A 38 -4.25 5.66 -4.49
N HIS A 39 -4.29 6.31 -3.33
CA HIS A 39 -3.21 7.17 -2.87
C HIS A 39 -1.91 6.37 -2.67
N THR A 40 -2.00 5.21 -2.03
CA THR A 40 -0.86 4.29 -1.89
C THR A 40 -0.31 3.85 -3.24
N LEU A 41 -1.17 3.42 -4.16
CA LEU A 41 -0.78 3.00 -5.50
C LEU A 41 -0.06 4.10 -6.28
N ARG A 42 -0.54 5.35 -6.20
CA ARG A 42 0.13 6.49 -6.83
C ARG A 42 1.56 6.67 -6.33
N ASN A 43 1.77 6.54 -5.00
CA ASN A 43 3.11 6.63 -4.42
C ASN A 43 4.01 5.43 -4.77
N LEU A 44 3.43 4.23 -4.99
CA LEU A 44 4.18 3.06 -5.49
C LEU A 44 4.59 3.20 -6.96
N ILE A 45 3.78 3.87 -7.77
CA ILE A 45 4.11 4.18 -9.16
C ILE A 45 5.23 5.21 -9.20
N ASP A 46 5.25 6.17 -8.26
CA ASP A 46 6.28 7.20 -8.07
C ASP A 46 6.57 8.02 -9.35
N ASN A 47 5.53 8.22 -10.15
CA ASN A 47 5.58 8.99 -11.39
C ASN A 47 4.20 9.58 -11.68
N ASP A 48 4.04 10.87 -11.47
CA ASP A 48 2.76 11.57 -11.63
C ASP A 48 2.27 11.59 -13.09
N GLU A 49 3.17 11.74 -14.05
CA GLU A 49 2.77 11.74 -15.46
C GLU A 49 2.22 10.36 -15.86
N LEU A 50 2.88 9.30 -15.45
CA LEU A 50 2.43 7.93 -15.65
C LEU A 50 1.10 7.68 -14.92
N TRP A 51 0.97 8.10 -13.66
CA TRP A 51 -0.26 7.97 -12.89
C TRP A 51 -1.45 8.62 -13.60
N PHE A 52 -1.32 9.88 -14.02
CA PHE A 52 -2.41 10.56 -14.72
C PHE A 52 -2.67 9.98 -16.12
N SER A 53 -1.66 9.43 -16.79
CA SER A 53 -1.85 8.72 -18.06
C SER A 53 -2.67 7.43 -17.86
N ILE A 54 -2.43 6.69 -16.78
CA ILE A 54 -3.20 5.49 -16.40
C ILE A 54 -4.66 5.88 -16.16
N ILE A 55 -4.92 6.87 -15.31
CA ILE A 55 -6.30 7.29 -14.99
C ILE A 55 -7.06 7.74 -16.25
N LYS A 56 -6.42 8.55 -17.09
CA LYS A 56 -6.99 8.99 -18.36
C LYS A 56 -7.20 7.82 -19.34
N GLY A 57 -6.26 6.89 -19.35
CA GLY A 57 -6.31 5.70 -20.19
C GLY A 57 -7.46 4.76 -19.80
N ILE A 58 -7.69 4.53 -18.52
CA ILE A 58 -8.85 3.76 -18.04
C ILE A 58 -10.14 4.37 -18.59
N SER A 59 -10.32 5.70 -18.42
CA SER A 59 -11.51 6.39 -18.92
C SER A 59 -11.68 6.30 -20.44
N ASN A 60 -10.59 6.34 -21.20
CA ASN A 60 -10.64 6.32 -22.66
C ASN A 60 -10.83 4.92 -23.26
N ASN A 61 -10.13 3.93 -22.70
CA ASN A 61 -10.12 2.57 -23.25
C ASN A 61 -11.37 1.79 -22.89
N PHE A 62 -11.97 2.05 -21.72
CA PHE A 62 -13.12 1.28 -21.23
C PHE A 62 -14.45 2.01 -21.34
N LYS A 63 -14.49 3.22 -21.91
CA LYS A 63 -15.75 3.94 -22.12
C LYS A 63 -16.71 3.12 -23.00
N TYR A 64 -17.97 3.12 -22.59
CA TYR A 64 -19.06 2.38 -23.27
C TYR A 64 -18.88 0.86 -23.32
N GLN A 65 -18.06 0.29 -22.44
CA GLN A 65 -17.85 -1.15 -22.33
C GLN A 65 -18.33 -1.63 -20.94
N ILE A 66 -18.67 -2.90 -20.87
CA ILE A 66 -18.87 -3.60 -19.59
C ILE A 66 -17.53 -4.20 -19.24
N VAL A 67 -16.98 -3.79 -18.10
CA VAL A 67 -15.67 -4.23 -17.61
C VAL A 67 -15.83 -4.74 -16.18
N ASP A 68 -14.94 -5.62 -15.77
CA ASP A 68 -14.82 -6.02 -14.37
C ASP A 68 -13.56 -5.42 -13.69
N GLY A 69 -13.39 -5.73 -12.42
CA GLY A 69 -12.24 -5.20 -11.66
C GLY A 69 -10.91 -5.72 -12.17
N GLN A 70 -10.87 -6.94 -12.71
CA GLN A 70 -9.65 -7.55 -13.24
C GLN A 70 -9.18 -6.83 -14.51
N ASP A 71 -10.09 -6.45 -15.41
CA ASP A 71 -9.74 -5.68 -16.62
C ASP A 71 -9.00 -4.38 -16.26
N ILE A 72 -9.43 -3.71 -15.18
CA ILE A 72 -8.79 -2.47 -14.72
C ILE A 72 -7.42 -2.74 -14.10
N ILE A 73 -7.29 -3.81 -13.31
CA ILE A 73 -6.02 -4.22 -12.70
C ILE A 73 -5.01 -4.59 -13.78
N ASP A 74 -5.41 -5.40 -14.76
CA ASP A 74 -4.55 -5.82 -15.87
C ASP A 74 -4.08 -4.63 -16.71
N TYR A 75 -4.96 -3.66 -16.93
CA TYR A 75 -4.59 -2.42 -17.62
C TYR A 75 -3.55 -1.61 -16.82
N ILE A 76 -3.74 -1.47 -15.50
CA ILE A 76 -2.80 -0.75 -14.63
C ILE A 76 -1.44 -1.46 -14.65
N ASN A 77 -1.41 -2.79 -14.51
CA ASN A 77 -0.19 -3.59 -14.55
C ASN A 77 0.54 -3.42 -15.89
N LEU A 78 -0.20 -3.51 -16.99
CA LEU A 78 0.36 -3.37 -18.35
C LEU A 78 1.00 -1.98 -18.57
N VAL A 79 0.31 -0.91 -18.16
CA VAL A 79 0.79 0.45 -18.43
C VAL A 79 1.90 0.87 -17.48
N SER A 80 1.86 0.38 -16.24
CA SER A 80 2.90 0.69 -15.25
C SER A 80 4.15 -0.17 -15.37
N ASP A 81 4.11 -1.26 -16.14
CA ASP A 81 5.16 -2.29 -16.22
C ASP A 81 5.49 -2.89 -14.84
N LYS A 82 4.47 -2.99 -13.98
CA LYS A 82 4.56 -3.55 -12.62
C LYS A 82 3.34 -4.44 -12.36
N ASP A 83 3.53 -5.49 -11.54
CA ASP A 83 2.42 -6.34 -11.10
C ASP A 83 1.89 -5.89 -9.73
N PHE A 84 0.70 -5.31 -9.71
CA PHE A 84 -0.01 -4.90 -8.50
C PHE A 84 -1.14 -5.88 -8.10
N SER A 85 -1.19 -7.08 -8.67
CA SER A 85 -2.29 -8.02 -8.42
C SER A 85 -2.45 -8.38 -6.95
N ILE A 86 -1.35 -8.68 -6.25
CA ILE A 86 -1.35 -9.00 -4.81
C ILE A 86 -1.69 -7.77 -3.97
N PHE A 87 -1.24 -6.58 -4.37
CA PHE A 87 -1.62 -5.32 -3.74
C PHE A 87 -3.13 -5.10 -3.81
N PHE A 88 -3.74 -5.17 -4.99
CA PHE A 88 -5.18 -5.02 -5.14
C PHE A 88 -5.95 -6.08 -4.39
N LYS A 89 -5.50 -7.32 -4.41
CA LYS A 89 -6.12 -8.42 -3.67
C LYS A 89 -6.18 -8.10 -2.17
N GLN A 90 -5.08 -7.66 -1.56
CA GLN A 90 -5.04 -7.30 -0.14
C GLN A 90 -6.06 -6.22 0.21
N TYR A 91 -6.12 -5.15 -0.56
CA TYR A 91 -6.98 -4.01 -0.22
C TYR A 91 -8.45 -4.20 -0.57
N LEU A 92 -8.76 -4.97 -1.61
CA LEU A 92 -10.12 -5.15 -2.12
C LEU A 92 -10.85 -6.35 -1.52
N GLU A 93 -10.15 -7.48 -1.36
CA GLU A 93 -10.76 -8.74 -0.97
C GLU A 93 -10.65 -9.03 0.53
N PHE A 94 -9.81 -8.29 1.25
CA PHE A 94 -9.63 -8.46 2.70
C PHE A 94 -10.04 -7.21 3.46
N LYS A 95 -10.67 -7.41 4.63
CA LYS A 95 -11.03 -6.30 5.52
C LYS A 95 -9.78 -5.64 6.12
N ASP A 96 -8.82 -6.45 6.52
CA ASP A 96 -7.60 -5.99 7.19
C ASP A 96 -6.62 -5.40 6.16
N ILE A 97 -5.96 -4.32 6.54
CA ILE A 97 -4.90 -3.69 5.77
C ILE A 97 -3.54 -4.29 6.15
N PRO A 98 -2.52 -4.20 5.28
CA PRO A 98 -1.21 -4.75 5.61
C PRO A 98 -0.62 -4.06 6.85
N GLU A 99 0.00 -4.84 7.74
CA GLU A 99 0.70 -4.35 8.93
C GLU A 99 2.21 -4.52 8.74
N PHE A 100 2.93 -3.41 8.79
CA PHE A 100 4.39 -3.41 8.78
C PHE A 100 4.90 -3.66 10.20
N GLN A 101 5.44 -4.85 10.43
CA GLN A 101 6.06 -5.23 11.70
C GLN A 101 7.56 -4.99 11.64
N TYR A 102 8.10 -4.32 12.66
CA TYR A 102 9.51 -3.98 12.68
C TYR A 102 10.08 -3.86 14.09
N SER A 103 11.39 -4.05 14.19
CA SER A 103 12.19 -3.67 15.35
C SER A 103 13.52 -3.06 14.90
N ILE A 104 14.11 -2.23 15.74
CA ILE A 104 15.43 -1.67 15.51
C ILE A 104 16.36 -2.22 16.58
N VAL A 105 17.28 -3.07 16.16
CA VAL A 105 18.31 -3.67 17.00
C VAL A 105 19.52 -2.74 17.01
N LYS A 106 20.06 -2.46 18.19
CA LYS A 106 21.23 -1.62 18.38
C LYS A 106 22.46 -2.51 18.63
N ASP A 107 23.51 -2.27 17.87
CA ASP A 107 24.83 -2.84 18.12
C ASP A 107 25.87 -1.68 18.16
N GLY A 108 26.19 -1.26 19.38
CA GLY A 108 26.98 -0.05 19.59
C GLY A 108 26.31 1.19 19.01
N MET A 109 26.97 1.85 18.05
CA MET A 109 26.42 3.00 17.34
C MET A 109 25.55 2.62 16.14
N ASN A 110 25.74 1.41 15.61
CA ASN A 110 24.99 0.93 14.44
C ASN A 110 23.61 0.44 14.82
N LYS A 111 22.70 0.49 13.87
CA LYS A 111 21.32 0.06 14.01
C LYS A 111 20.92 -0.81 12.82
N THR A 112 20.28 -1.93 13.11
CA THR A 112 19.72 -2.86 12.12
C THR A 112 18.21 -2.83 12.23
N LEU A 113 17.54 -2.56 11.12
CA LEU A 113 16.09 -2.72 10.99
C LEU A 113 15.78 -4.18 10.68
N VAL A 114 15.00 -4.81 11.55
CA VAL A 114 14.42 -6.15 11.32
C VAL A 114 12.95 -5.94 11.02
N TYR A 115 12.45 -6.44 9.90
CA TYR A 115 11.12 -6.09 9.43
C TYR A 115 10.47 -7.16 8.56
N ARG A 116 9.13 -7.13 8.48
CA ARG A 116 8.33 -7.95 7.57
C ARG A 116 6.95 -7.33 7.32
N TRP A 117 6.24 -7.88 6.34
CA TRP A 117 4.80 -7.72 6.24
C TRP A 117 4.06 -8.81 7.03
N GLU A 118 3.07 -8.40 7.81
CA GLU A 118 1.97 -9.22 8.26
C GLU A 118 0.77 -8.88 7.37
N ALA A 119 0.54 -9.71 6.35
CA ALA A 119 -0.43 -9.51 5.29
C ALA A 119 -0.76 -10.85 4.63
N ILE A 120 -1.56 -10.84 3.55
CA ILE A 120 -1.82 -12.06 2.76
C ILE A 120 -0.52 -12.66 2.22
N ASP A 121 -0.58 -13.95 1.89
CA ASP A 121 0.59 -14.66 1.33
C ASP A 121 1.14 -13.97 0.08
N LYS A 122 2.48 -13.91 -0.02
CA LYS A 122 3.24 -13.25 -1.10
C LYS A 122 3.06 -11.74 -1.20
N PHE A 123 2.57 -11.08 -0.14
CA PHE A 123 2.51 -9.62 -0.14
C PHE A 123 3.92 -9.04 -0.05
N ASP A 124 4.28 -8.20 -1.04
CA ASP A 124 5.63 -7.71 -1.27
C ASP A 124 5.69 -6.21 -1.57
N MET A 125 4.65 -5.48 -1.18
CA MET A 125 4.56 -4.03 -1.44
C MET A 125 5.82 -3.31 -0.95
N PRO A 126 6.53 -2.55 -1.81
CA PRO A 126 7.62 -1.68 -1.38
C PRO A 126 7.15 -0.63 -0.36
N LEU A 127 8.01 -0.25 0.54
CA LEU A 127 7.72 0.74 1.56
C LEU A 127 8.84 1.77 1.65
N LEU A 128 8.48 3.02 1.85
CA LEU A 128 9.42 4.10 2.05
C LEU A 128 9.63 4.35 3.54
N ILE A 129 10.86 4.35 3.98
CA ILE A 129 11.28 4.79 5.31
C ILE A 129 12.10 6.06 5.18
N ASN A 130 12.11 6.86 6.22
CA ASN A 130 12.87 8.09 6.29
C ASN A 130 13.85 8.03 7.45
N ILE A 131 15.09 8.52 7.22
CA ILE A 131 16.10 8.73 8.25
C ILE A 131 16.64 10.16 8.10
N GLY A 132 16.27 11.01 9.03
CA GLY A 132 16.59 12.44 8.96
C GLY A 132 15.91 13.13 7.78
N GLN A 133 16.66 13.48 6.75
CA GLN A 133 16.14 14.14 5.55
C GLN A 133 16.13 13.24 4.31
N GLU A 134 16.51 11.99 4.44
CA GLU A 134 16.64 11.06 3.33
C GLU A 134 15.57 9.97 3.39
N ASP A 135 14.95 9.72 2.24
CA ASP A 135 13.96 8.65 2.05
C ASP A 135 14.62 7.42 1.38
N PHE A 136 14.32 6.23 1.88
CA PHE A 136 14.86 4.96 1.38
C PHE A 136 13.74 3.97 1.08
N TRP A 137 13.75 3.40 -0.12
CA TRP A 137 12.89 2.27 -0.45
C TRP A 137 13.41 0.99 0.20
N ILE A 138 12.52 0.29 0.88
CA ILE A 138 12.73 -1.07 1.37
C ILE A 138 11.72 -2.01 0.72
N TYR A 139 12.03 -3.30 0.67
CA TYR A 139 11.26 -4.32 -0.03
C TYR A 139 10.90 -5.45 0.94
N PRO A 140 9.92 -5.23 1.84
CA PRO A 140 9.51 -6.22 2.81
C PRO A 140 8.75 -7.36 2.13
N SER A 141 8.84 -8.55 2.73
CA SER A 141 8.02 -9.71 2.39
C SER A 141 7.32 -10.25 3.66
N ASN A 142 6.59 -11.36 3.54
CA ASN A 142 6.01 -12.02 4.72
C ASN A 142 7.07 -12.65 5.65
N SER A 143 8.31 -12.80 5.20
CA SER A 143 9.43 -13.27 6.01
C SER A 143 10.23 -12.12 6.59
N PHE A 144 10.82 -12.31 7.77
CA PHE A 144 11.71 -11.31 8.34
C PHE A 144 12.94 -11.09 7.47
N SER A 145 13.23 -9.83 7.25
CA SER A 145 14.45 -9.33 6.58
C SER A 145 15.18 -8.37 7.51
N GLU A 146 16.47 -8.21 7.28
CA GLU A 146 17.35 -7.32 8.03
C GLU A 146 17.99 -6.30 7.09
N LEU A 147 18.09 -5.05 7.54
CA LEU A 147 18.75 -3.97 6.81
C LEU A 147 19.64 -3.21 7.79
N ASP A 148 20.93 -3.17 7.52
CA ASP A 148 21.85 -2.32 8.25
C ASP A 148 21.60 -0.85 7.86
N LEU A 149 21.24 -0.03 8.84
CA LEU A 149 20.97 1.38 8.67
C LEU A 149 22.17 2.26 9.11
N GLY A 150 23.25 1.65 9.62
CA GLY A 150 24.39 2.38 10.15
C GLY A 150 24.08 3.16 11.42
N ALA A 151 24.84 4.23 11.64
CA ALA A 151 24.71 5.09 12.83
C ALA A 151 23.83 6.30 12.54
N PHE A 152 22.72 6.45 13.28
CA PHE A 152 21.83 7.62 13.21
C PHE A 152 21.11 7.84 14.54
N ASP A 153 20.48 9.00 14.75
CA ASP A 153 19.60 9.19 15.90
C ASP A 153 18.29 8.45 15.67
N ILE A 154 17.88 7.61 16.62
CA ILE A 154 16.65 6.83 16.52
C ILE A 154 15.39 7.70 16.37
N ASN A 155 15.45 8.94 16.84
CA ASN A 155 14.35 9.90 16.70
C ASN A 155 14.20 10.40 15.25
N ASP A 156 15.22 10.23 14.42
CA ASP A 156 15.18 10.58 13.00
C ASP A 156 14.55 9.49 12.12
N PHE A 157 14.28 8.29 12.69
CA PHE A 157 13.64 7.20 11.95
C PHE A 157 12.13 7.38 11.88
N ASN A 158 11.59 7.34 10.68
CA ASN A 158 10.15 7.39 10.44
C ASN A 158 9.74 6.45 9.30
N ILE A 159 8.53 5.90 9.40
CA ILE A 159 7.89 5.14 8.33
C ILE A 159 6.88 6.07 7.65
N ARG A 160 6.96 6.18 6.31
CA ARG A 160 6.14 7.13 5.52
C ARG A 160 4.66 6.71 5.45
N THR A 161 4.01 6.57 6.62
CA THR A 161 2.57 6.26 6.73
C THR A 161 1.66 7.38 6.23
N ASP A 162 2.23 8.53 5.89
CA ASP A 162 1.56 9.63 5.18
C ASP A 162 1.36 9.33 3.69
N LEU A 163 2.19 8.47 3.11
CA LEU A 163 2.16 8.06 1.71
C LEU A 163 1.48 6.69 1.51
N PHE A 164 1.48 5.84 2.53
CA PHE A 164 0.99 4.47 2.43
C PHE A 164 -0.09 4.19 3.47
N TYR A 165 -1.19 3.60 3.02
CA TYR A 165 -2.28 3.17 3.89
C TYR A 165 -1.98 1.80 4.48
N ILE A 166 -1.26 1.79 5.57
CA ILE A 166 -0.80 0.61 6.28
C ILE A 166 -0.97 0.79 7.80
N ASN A 167 -0.97 -0.32 8.52
CA ASN A 167 -0.69 -0.35 9.95
C ASN A 167 0.81 -0.53 10.20
N THR A 168 1.27 -0.08 11.34
CA THR A 168 2.65 -0.29 11.80
C THR A 168 2.65 -0.86 13.20
N LYS A 169 3.53 -1.84 13.45
CA LYS A 169 3.71 -2.47 14.76
C LYS A 169 5.19 -2.61 15.07
N LYS A 170 5.62 -1.95 16.12
CA LYS A 170 6.96 -2.13 16.66
C LYS A 170 6.96 -3.39 17.53
N LEU A 171 7.89 -4.31 17.25
CA LEU A 171 8.09 -5.58 17.97
C LEU A 171 9.00 -5.39 19.18
#